data_5d6611958072711f4819aacc019b1116
#
_entry.id   5d6611958072711f4819aacc019b1116
#
_cell.length_a   1.000
_cell.length_b   1.000
_cell.length_c   1.000
_cell.angle_alpha   90.00
_cell.angle_beta   90.00
_cell.angle_gamma   90.00
#
_symmetry.space_group_name_H-M   'P 1'
#
loop_
_entity.id
_entity.type
_entity.pdbx_description
1 polymer ?
#
loop_
_entity_poly.entity_id
_entity_poly.type
_entity_poly.pdbx_seq_one_letter_code
_entity_poly.pdbx_strand_id
1 'polypeptide(L)'
;MAGNDEFVVTPYEVKGRIDYERLREQFGTQPVTPELLAKVHHIAGGDLPPALARGIYYSHRDLPALLDGFANGKPFFLYSGRGPSGPLHTSHLLQFSLCQWFQKRLGVPMYIQITDDEKFWSSKSGLSRDETVQWGLENLTDILALGFDPKRTFTFFDSRSIAAMYPLAVRIARKIPYSTVKAVFGFEPSMNIGLVFYTALQTVPAFWPSWAEGRSIPCLIPCGIDQDPHFRVSRDIAEGMGFPKPALLHSQMVPGLLGDSVMSTTGDRADNALFLNDPPETVDRKVRNAFTGGRATVEEQRRLGANPEICSVWALWRTQFAETNAKFSEITEGCRSGRLLCGECKSQVLERIHRFYRSHAAARAQAAEWAESTILTSAPRPL
;
A
#
# COMPACT_ATOMS: atom_id res chain seq x y z
N MET A 1 -8.30 10.49 -33.99
CA MET A 1 -8.72 9.17 -33.49
C MET A 1 -8.05 9.00 -32.18
N ALA A 2 -8.77 9.14 -31.05
CA ALA A 2 -8.23 8.90 -29.71
C ALA A 2 -8.05 7.38 -29.60
N GLY A 3 -6.80 6.93 -29.49
CA GLY A 3 -6.50 5.54 -29.20
C GLY A 3 -7.16 5.17 -27.87
N ASN A 4 -7.86 4.06 -27.85
CA ASN A 4 -8.35 3.42 -26.63
C ASN A 4 -7.10 2.98 -25.86
N ASP A 5 -6.58 3.82 -24.94
CA ASP A 5 -5.52 3.42 -24.03
C ASP A 5 -6.12 2.40 -23.06
N GLU A 6 -6.07 1.13 -23.44
CA GLU A 6 -6.45 0.02 -22.56
C GLU A 6 -5.40 -0.07 -21.46
N PHE A 7 -5.84 0.09 -20.21
CA PHE A 7 -5.03 -0.21 -19.05
C PHE A 7 -5.45 -1.55 -18.43
N VAL A 8 -4.49 -2.22 -17.80
CA VAL A 8 -4.72 -3.48 -17.04
C VAL A 8 -4.34 -3.24 -15.60
N VAL A 9 -5.26 -3.55 -14.69
CA VAL A 9 -5.00 -3.50 -13.24
C VAL A 9 -5.51 -4.79 -12.60
N THR A 10 -4.57 -5.63 -12.20
CA THR A 10 -4.81 -6.88 -11.47
C THR A 10 -3.79 -7.00 -10.35
N PRO A 11 -3.97 -7.91 -9.36
CA PRO A 11 -2.97 -8.15 -8.32
C PRO A 11 -1.59 -8.58 -8.84
N TYR A 12 -1.54 -9.06 -10.08
CA TYR A 12 -0.32 -9.62 -10.69
C TYR A 12 0.23 -8.77 -11.84
N GLU A 13 -0.52 -7.78 -12.35
CA GLU A 13 -0.12 -6.98 -13.49
C GLU A 13 -0.79 -5.59 -13.49
N VAL A 14 0.04 -4.55 -13.64
CA VAL A 14 -0.41 -3.17 -13.84
C VAL A 14 0.29 -2.62 -15.08
N LYS A 15 -0.50 -2.23 -16.08
CA LYS A 15 0.00 -1.69 -17.36
C LYS A 15 -0.87 -0.52 -17.85
N GLY A 16 -0.27 0.37 -18.65
CA GLY A 16 -0.92 1.51 -19.26
C GLY A 16 -1.15 2.68 -18.29
N ARG A 17 -1.73 3.75 -18.82
CA ARG A 17 -2.12 4.92 -18.03
C ARG A 17 -3.46 4.67 -17.38
N ILE A 18 -3.49 4.58 -16.05
CA ILE A 18 -4.71 4.21 -15.31
C ILE A 18 -5.68 5.40 -15.29
N ASP A 19 -6.91 5.17 -15.77
CA ASP A 19 -8.06 6.02 -15.51
C ASP A 19 -8.74 5.56 -14.21
N TYR A 20 -8.51 6.27 -13.12
CA TYR A 20 -8.98 5.89 -11.79
C TYR A 20 -10.51 6.01 -11.64
N GLU A 21 -11.18 6.91 -12.36
CA GLU A 21 -12.64 7.00 -12.35
C GLU A 21 -13.28 5.80 -13.04
N ARG A 22 -12.81 5.46 -14.24
CA ARG A 22 -13.22 4.24 -14.94
C ARG A 22 -12.93 2.99 -14.12
N LEU A 23 -11.77 2.91 -13.48
CA LEU A 23 -11.39 1.77 -12.64
C LEU A 23 -12.31 1.66 -11.42
N ARG A 24 -12.65 2.77 -10.79
CA ARG A 24 -13.60 2.83 -9.68
C ARG A 24 -14.98 2.27 -10.09
N GLU A 25 -15.48 2.66 -11.25
CA GLU A 25 -16.75 2.17 -11.80
C GLU A 25 -16.68 0.68 -12.10
N GLN A 26 -15.61 0.22 -12.76
CA GLN A 26 -15.39 -1.20 -13.09
C GLN A 26 -15.33 -2.08 -11.83
N PHE A 27 -14.71 -1.59 -10.77
CA PHE A 27 -14.60 -2.34 -9.50
C PHE A 27 -15.84 -2.16 -8.61
N GLY A 28 -16.75 -1.22 -8.92
CA GLY A 28 -17.94 -0.94 -8.10
C GLY A 28 -17.58 -0.43 -6.72
N THR A 29 -16.55 0.41 -6.61
CA THR A 29 -16.13 1.07 -5.35
C THR A 29 -16.72 2.47 -5.24
N GLN A 30 -16.83 2.99 -4.01
CA GLN A 30 -17.37 4.32 -3.74
C GLN A 30 -16.25 5.37 -3.69
N PRO A 31 -16.49 6.62 -4.11
CA PRO A 31 -15.49 7.67 -4.04
C PRO A 31 -15.22 8.10 -2.59
N VAL A 32 -13.99 8.51 -2.30
CA VAL A 32 -13.66 9.24 -1.07
C VAL A 32 -14.08 10.69 -1.28
N THR A 33 -15.21 11.07 -0.67
CA THR A 33 -15.79 12.41 -0.81
C THR A 33 -15.23 13.39 0.23
N PRO A 34 -15.38 14.72 0.02
CA PRO A 34 -15.04 15.73 1.03
C PRO A 34 -15.74 15.50 2.37
N GLU A 35 -17.00 15.06 2.37
CA GLU A 35 -17.77 14.76 3.58
C GLU A 35 -17.18 13.56 4.34
N LEU A 36 -16.73 12.54 3.62
CA LEU A 36 -16.04 11.40 4.22
C LEU A 36 -14.69 11.81 4.81
N LEU A 37 -13.93 12.67 4.12
CA LEU A 37 -12.69 13.23 4.66
C LEU A 37 -12.93 14.07 5.91
N ALA A 38 -13.99 14.90 5.94
CA ALA A 38 -14.40 15.65 7.12
C ALA A 38 -14.76 14.72 8.30
N LYS A 39 -15.46 13.60 8.02
CA LYS A 39 -15.77 12.57 9.03
C LYS A 39 -14.48 11.94 9.57
N VAL A 40 -13.53 11.55 8.72
CA VAL A 40 -12.22 11.02 9.15
C VAL A 40 -11.49 12.03 10.02
N HIS A 41 -11.42 13.29 9.60
CA HIS A 41 -10.80 14.38 10.37
C HIS A 41 -11.44 14.55 11.76
N HIS A 42 -12.77 14.56 11.83
CA HIS A 42 -13.51 14.70 13.08
C HIS A 42 -13.22 13.53 14.05
N ILE A 43 -13.29 12.29 13.56
CA ILE A 43 -13.10 11.08 14.38
C ILE A 43 -11.63 10.94 14.81
N ALA A 44 -10.68 11.25 13.94
CA ALA A 44 -9.25 11.13 14.23
C ALA A 44 -8.70 12.29 15.10
N GLY A 45 -9.44 13.37 15.26
CA GLY A 45 -9.08 14.49 16.13
C GLY A 45 -7.83 15.24 15.70
N GLY A 46 -7.66 15.51 14.39
CA GLY A 46 -6.52 16.28 13.90
C GLY A 46 -6.33 16.23 12.38
N ASP A 47 -5.29 16.88 11.88
CA ASP A 47 -5.04 17.02 10.45
C ASP A 47 -4.94 15.68 9.73
N LEU A 48 -5.56 15.62 8.56
CA LEU A 48 -5.48 14.47 7.68
C LEU A 48 -4.04 14.31 7.15
N PRO A 49 -3.55 13.07 7.02
CA PRO A 49 -2.26 12.83 6.39
C PRO A 49 -2.30 13.30 4.93
N PRO A 50 -1.18 13.78 4.39
CA PRO A 50 -1.10 14.32 3.02
C PRO A 50 -1.73 13.41 1.96
N ALA A 51 -1.55 12.10 2.09
CA ALA A 51 -2.07 11.14 1.13
C ALA A 51 -3.62 11.11 1.06
N LEU A 52 -4.31 11.30 2.20
CA LEU A 52 -5.77 11.48 2.22
C LEU A 52 -6.17 12.86 1.71
N ALA A 53 -5.55 13.91 2.25
CA ALA A 53 -5.91 15.29 1.92
C ALA A 53 -5.68 15.64 0.44
N ARG A 54 -4.77 14.95 -0.25
CA ARG A 54 -4.43 15.15 -1.69
C ARG A 54 -5.13 14.18 -2.62
N GLY A 55 -6.10 13.40 -2.13
CA GLY A 55 -6.87 12.47 -2.94
C GLY A 55 -6.06 11.31 -3.53
N ILE A 56 -4.95 10.89 -2.87
CA ILE A 56 -4.21 9.69 -3.25
C ILE A 56 -5.04 8.46 -2.90
N TYR A 57 -5.67 8.47 -1.71
CA TYR A 57 -6.73 7.54 -1.39
C TYR A 57 -8.03 8.09 -1.95
N TYR A 58 -8.57 7.43 -2.97
CA TYR A 58 -9.62 7.99 -3.82
C TYR A 58 -10.92 7.18 -3.83
N SER A 59 -10.87 5.91 -3.44
CA SER A 59 -12.06 5.07 -3.38
C SER A 59 -12.08 4.15 -2.16
N HIS A 60 -13.25 3.65 -1.80
CA HIS A 60 -13.42 2.81 -0.61
C HIS A 60 -14.54 1.79 -0.78
N ARG A 61 -14.58 0.81 0.14
CA ARG A 61 -15.73 -0.04 0.44
C ARG A 61 -16.05 0.07 1.92
N ASP A 62 -17.29 0.41 2.26
CA ASP A 62 -17.88 0.44 3.62
C ASP A 62 -17.11 1.27 4.69
N LEU A 63 -16.19 2.17 4.28
CA LEU A 63 -15.47 3.02 5.25
C LEU A 63 -16.41 3.88 6.11
N PRO A 64 -17.46 4.53 5.57
CA PRO A 64 -18.39 5.30 6.41
C PRO A 64 -19.05 4.49 7.52
N ALA A 65 -19.52 3.28 7.21
CA ALA A 65 -20.17 2.40 8.17
C ALA A 65 -19.23 1.92 9.28
N LEU A 66 -17.96 1.62 8.92
CA LEU A 66 -16.92 1.27 9.90
C LEU A 66 -16.64 2.45 10.84
N LEU A 67 -16.49 3.66 10.31
CA LEU A 67 -16.24 4.87 11.10
C LEU A 67 -17.42 5.21 12.01
N ASP A 68 -18.66 5.05 11.55
CA ASP A 68 -19.87 5.23 12.38
C ASP A 68 -19.91 4.22 13.52
N GLY A 69 -19.56 2.97 13.23
CA GLY A 69 -19.41 1.93 14.24
C GLY A 69 -18.40 2.32 15.31
N PHE A 70 -17.22 2.79 14.89
CA PHE A 70 -16.16 3.22 15.81
C PHE A 70 -16.56 4.42 16.68
N ALA A 71 -17.19 5.44 16.08
CA ALA A 71 -17.71 6.60 16.81
C ALA A 71 -18.76 6.20 17.86
N ASN A 72 -19.46 5.07 17.67
CA ASN A 72 -20.41 4.48 18.61
C ASN A 72 -19.77 3.42 19.53
N GLY A 73 -18.44 3.42 19.69
CA GLY A 73 -17.71 2.55 20.62
C GLY A 73 -17.50 1.12 20.16
N LYS A 74 -17.76 0.78 18.88
CA LYS A 74 -17.42 -0.54 18.33
C LYS A 74 -15.94 -0.57 17.91
N PRO A 75 -15.12 -1.48 18.45
CA PRO A 75 -13.72 -1.57 18.05
C PRO A 75 -13.60 -2.07 16.61
N PHE A 76 -12.47 -1.74 15.96
CA PHE A 76 -12.03 -2.33 14.72
C PHE A 76 -10.51 -2.51 14.73
N PHE A 77 -9.97 -3.20 13.76
CA PHE A 77 -8.53 -3.34 13.58
C PHE A 77 -8.10 -2.99 12.15
N LEU A 78 -6.82 -2.65 12.01
CA LEU A 78 -6.17 -2.42 10.72
C LEU A 78 -5.48 -3.70 10.27
N TYR A 79 -5.54 -3.94 8.97
CA TYR A 79 -4.78 -5.01 8.35
C TYR A 79 -4.14 -4.51 7.06
N SER A 80 -2.90 -4.89 6.85
CA SER A 80 -2.21 -4.74 5.57
C SER A 80 -1.12 -5.78 5.45
N GLY A 81 -0.60 -6.01 4.24
CA GLY A 81 0.38 -7.05 4.01
C GLY A 81 1.48 -6.64 3.04
N ARG A 82 2.53 -7.46 3.03
CA ARG A 82 3.66 -7.33 2.12
C ARG A 82 4.12 -8.69 1.60
N GLY A 83 4.14 -8.83 0.27
CA GLY A 83 4.81 -9.95 -0.38
C GLY A 83 6.31 -9.65 -0.54
N PRO A 84 7.20 -10.37 0.14
CA PRO A 84 8.63 -10.04 0.22
C PRO A 84 9.39 -10.52 -1.03
N SER A 85 9.31 -9.76 -2.11
CA SER A 85 10.00 -10.05 -3.38
C SER A 85 11.33 -9.29 -3.57
N GLY A 86 11.81 -8.61 -2.52
CA GLY A 86 13.01 -7.77 -2.53
C GLY A 86 12.87 -6.59 -1.56
N PRO A 87 13.75 -5.58 -1.68
CA PRO A 87 13.71 -4.40 -0.81
C PRO A 87 12.42 -3.61 -0.99
N LEU A 88 11.99 -2.88 0.05
CA LEU A 88 10.89 -1.93 -0.06
C LEU A 88 11.32 -0.71 -0.88
N HIS A 89 10.43 -0.23 -1.72
CA HIS A 89 10.54 1.11 -2.31
C HIS A 89 9.55 2.08 -1.68
N THR A 90 9.77 3.36 -1.87
CA THR A 90 9.04 4.42 -1.18
C THR A 90 7.51 4.33 -1.35
N SER A 91 6.99 3.83 -2.49
CA SER A 91 5.54 3.72 -2.67
C SER A 91 4.87 2.68 -1.75
N HIS A 92 5.59 1.64 -1.30
CA HIS A 92 5.07 0.70 -0.32
C HIS A 92 4.79 1.35 1.04
N LEU A 93 5.57 2.40 1.38
CA LEU A 93 5.38 3.12 2.64
C LEU A 93 4.06 3.88 2.70
N LEU A 94 3.45 4.17 1.55
CA LEU A 94 2.21 4.95 1.49
C LEU A 94 1.09 4.29 2.31
N GLN A 95 0.84 2.99 2.08
CA GLN A 95 -0.20 2.25 2.80
C GLN A 95 0.14 2.04 4.28
N PHE A 96 1.40 1.72 4.61
CA PHE A 96 1.81 1.52 5.98
C PHE A 96 1.85 2.83 6.79
N SER A 97 2.23 3.94 6.18
CA SER A 97 2.15 5.27 6.80
C SER A 97 0.72 5.66 7.14
N LEU A 98 -0.25 5.33 6.28
CA LEU A 98 -1.66 5.57 6.59
C LEU A 98 -2.15 4.65 7.73
N CYS A 99 -1.77 3.37 7.71
CA CYS A 99 -2.09 2.46 8.81
C CYS A 99 -1.50 2.96 10.14
N GLN A 100 -0.24 3.42 10.14
CA GLN A 100 0.43 3.97 11.32
C GLN A 100 -0.29 5.23 11.82
N TRP A 101 -0.71 6.10 10.91
CA TRP A 101 -1.47 7.29 11.26
C TRP A 101 -2.82 6.93 11.93
N PHE A 102 -3.59 6.01 11.36
CA PHE A 102 -4.83 5.52 11.97
C PHE A 102 -4.57 4.86 13.33
N GLN A 103 -3.56 4.00 13.44
CA GLN A 103 -3.20 3.38 14.71
C GLN A 103 -2.93 4.43 15.78
N LYS A 104 -2.09 5.41 15.47
CA LYS A 104 -1.70 6.47 16.39
C LYS A 104 -2.88 7.37 16.81
N ARG A 105 -3.77 7.70 15.87
CA ARG A 105 -4.89 8.60 16.10
C ARG A 105 -6.07 7.93 16.80
N LEU A 106 -6.37 6.70 16.43
CA LEU A 106 -7.55 5.99 16.90
C LEU A 106 -7.24 4.93 17.97
N GLY A 107 -5.98 4.65 18.22
CA GLY A 107 -5.57 3.64 19.21
C GLY A 107 -5.95 2.21 18.80
N VAL A 108 -6.20 1.95 17.54
CA VAL A 108 -6.63 0.64 17.04
C VAL A 108 -5.46 -0.29 16.78
N PRO A 109 -5.63 -1.62 16.91
CA PRO A 109 -4.59 -2.59 16.61
C PRO A 109 -4.26 -2.65 15.12
N MET A 110 -3.00 -2.98 14.81
CA MET A 110 -2.49 -3.21 13.45
C MET A 110 -2.01 -4.64 13.29
N TYR A 111 -2.48 -5.30 12.24
CA TYR A 111 -2.03 -6.62 11.82
C TYR A 111 -1.24 -6.50 10.52
N ILE A 112 0.00 -6.99 10.49
CA ILE A 112 0.90 -6.95 9.34
C ILE A 112 1.22 -8.37 8.90
N GLN A 113 0.78 -8.72 7.69
CA GLN A 113 1.08 -10.00 7.06
C GLN A 113 2.33 -9.91 6.19
N ILE A 114 3.21 -10.88 6.32
CA ILE A 114 4.32 -11.13 5.40
C ILE A 114 4.02 -12.43 4.67
N THR A 115 3.73 -12.33 3.36
CA THR A 115 3.32 -13.46 2.52
C THR A 115 4.53 -14.13 1.90
N ASP A 116 5.37 -14.72 2.74
CA ASP A 116 6.64 -15.34 2.36
C ASP A 116 6.43 -16.62 1.53
N ASP A 117 5.33 -17.32 1.71
CA ASP A 117 4.92 -18.48 0.94
C ASP A 117 4.41 -18.12 -0.47
N GLU A 118 3.59 -17.07 -0.60
CA GLU A 118 3.07 -16.60 -1.90
C GLU A 118 4.22 -16.23 -2.84
N LYS A 119 5.24 -15.53 -2.32
CA LYS A 119 6.39 -15.13 -3.13
C LYS A 119 7.28 -16.32 -3.52
N PHE A 120 7.38 -17.33 -2.68
CA PHE A 120 8.05 -18.57 -3.00
C PHE A 120 7.29 -19.36 -4.09
N TRP A 121 5.95 -19.44 -4.01
CA TRP A 121 5.14 -20.12 -5.03
C TRP A 121 5.08 -19.36 -6.36
N SER A 122 5.30 -18.06 -6.34
CA SER A 122 5.28 -17.24 -7.55
C SER A 122 6.56 -17.44 -8.35
N SER A 123 6.45 -18.08 -9.51
CA SER A 123 7.58 -18.28 -10.44
C SER A 123 8.23 -16.97 -10.94
N LYS A 124 7.50 -15.85 -10.82
CA LYS A 124 8.00 -14.52 -11.21
C LYS A 124 9.10 -14.00 -10.30
N SER A 125 9.14 -14.42 -9.04
CA SER A 125 10.12 -13.94 -8.06
C SER A 125 11.49 -14.58 -8.25
N GLY A 126 11.52 -15.87 -8.65
CA GLY A 126 12.75 -16.68 -8.73
C GLY A 126 13.45 -16.91 -7.38
N LEU A 127 12.84 -16.48 -6.28
CA LEU A 127 13.42 -16.54 -4.93
C LEU A 127 13.25 -17.93 -4.32
N SER A 128 14.27 -18.37 -3.60
CA SER A 128 14.19 -19.52 -2.70
C SER A 128 13.31 -19.17 -1.48
N ARG A 129 12.93 -20.21 -0.73
CA ARG A 129 12.15 -20.03 0.50
C ARG A 129 12.92 -19.21 1.54
N ASP A 130 14.22 -19.45 1.69
CA ASP A 130 15.04 -18.75 2.67
C ASP A 130 15.20 -17.27 2.31
N GLU A 131 15.36 -16.96 1.03
CA GLU A 131 15.40 -15.56 0.55
C GLU A 131 14.09 -14.84 0.78
N THR A 132 12.92 -15.49 0.58
CA THR A 132 11.63 -14.86 0.87
C THR A 132 11.45 -14.56 2.35
N VAL A 133 11.89 -15.45 3.23
CA VAL A 133 11.87 -15.22 4.69
C VAL A 133 12.82 -14.09 5.08
N GLN A 134 14.03 -14.06 4.53
CA GLN A 134 15.01 -13.00 4.80
C GLN A 134 14.47 -11.63 4.35
N TRP A 135 14.01 -11.51 3.12
CA TRP A 135 13.35 -10.28 2.65
C TRP A 135 12.12 -9.92 3.48
N GLY A 136 11.40 -10.91 3.97
CA GLY A 136 10.29 -10.71 4.88
C GLY A 136 10.69 -9.99 6.16
N LEU A 137 11.76 -10.41 6.82
CA LEU A 137 12.29 -9.78 8.03
C LEU A 137 12.82 -8.36 7.75
N GLU A 138 13.56 -8.18 6.65
CA GLU A 138 14.01 -6.86 6.21
C GLU A 138 12.83 -5.90 5.96
N ASN A 139 11.82 -6.35 5.21
CA ASN A 139 10.63 -5.55 4.92
C ASN A 139 9.83 -5.25 6.20
N LEU A 140 9.68 -6.22 7.11
CA LEU A 140 9.01 -6.01 8.38
C LEU A 140 9.71 -4.92 9.19
N THR A 141 11.03 -4.99 9.30
CA THR A 141 11.84 -4.00 10.01
C THR A 141 11.65 -2.58 9.43
N ASP A 142 11.65 -2.46 8.10
CA ASP A 142 11.39 -1.19 7.42
C ASP A 142 9.97 -0.66 7.68
N ILE A 143 8.97 -1.54 7.71
CA ILE A 143 7.59 -1.16 8.01
C ILE A 143 7.46 -0.66 9.47
N LEU A 144 8.03 -1.40 10.41
CA LEU A 144 7.97 -1.07 11.83
C LEU A 144 8.72 0.24 12.15
N ALA A 145 9.76 0.56 11.40
CA ALA A 145 10.50 1.83 11.46
C ALA A 145 9.65 3.07 11.15
N LEU A 146 8.43 2.91 10.61
CA LEU A 146 7.47 4.02 10.46
C LEU A 146 6.88 4.50 11.79
N GLY A 147 7.19 3.83 12.91
CA GLY A 147 6.79 4.27 14.25
C GLY A 147 5.44 3.69 14.69
N PHE A 148 5.17 2.44 14.37
CA PHE A 148 4.05 1.69 14.93
C PHE A 148 4.22 1.48 16.44
N ASP A 149 3.10 1.40 17.17
CA ASP A 149 3.09 1.05 18.59
C ASP A 149 3.36 -0.46 18.78
N PRO A 150 4.48 -0.87 19.40
CA PRO A 150 4.80 -2.29 19.59
C PRO A 150 3.73 -3.07 20.39
N LYS A 151 3.00 -2.40 21.27
CA LYS A 151 1.97 -3.04 22.11
C LYS A 151 0.67 -3.33 21.35
N ARG A 152 0.48 -2.70 20.20
CA ARG A 152 -0.74 -2.79 19.38
C ARG A 152 -0.45 -3.23 17.95
N THR A 153 0.77 -3.71 17.68
CA THR A 153 1.18 -4.21 16.37
C THR A 153 1.46 -5.70 16.45
N PHE A 154 0.75 -6.44 15.63
CA PHE A 154 0.84 -7.88 15.52
C PHE A 154 1.30 -8.22 14.12
N THR A 155 2.36 -8.99 14.00
CA THR A 155 2.93 -9.37 12.70
C THR A 155 2.90 -10.89 12.56
N PHE A 156 2.83 -11.37 11.34
CA PHE A 156 2.88 -12.81 11.08
C PHE A 156 3.42 -13.09 9.69
N PHE A 157 4.22 -14.14 9.63
CA PHE A 157 4.67 -14.75 8.39
C PHE A 157 3.75 -15.93 8.10
N ASP A 158 3.26 -16.05 6.88
CA ASP A 158 2.36 -17.13 6.53
C ASP A 158 2.98 -18.49 6.87
N SER A 159 4.26 -18.71 6.52
CA SER A 159 4.95 -19.95 6.81
C SER A 159 5.17 -20.24 8.30
N ARG A 160 5.40 -19.21 9.13
CA ARG A 160 5.66 -19.38 10.57
C ARG A 160 4.37 -19.47 11.39
N SER A 161 3.32 -18.79 10.92
CA SER A 161 2.03 -18.68 11.60
C SER A 161 1.00 -19.69 11.10
N ILE A 162 1.36 -20.51 10.11
CA ILE A 162 0.43 -21.41 9.42
C ILE A 162 -0.36 -22.34 10.35
N ALA A 163 0.26 -22.85 11.40
CA ALA A 163 -0.41 -23.75 12.35
C ALA A 163 -1.61 -23.06 13.04
N ALA A 164 -1.48 -21.77 13.35
CA ALA A 164 -2.54 -20.97 13.96
C ALA A 164 -3.57 -20.48 12.94
N MET A 165 -3.16 -20.23 11.70
CA MET A 165 -4.02 -19.78 10.60
C MET A 165 -4.82 -20.92 9.95
N TYR A 166 -4.23 -22.11 9.89
CA TYR A 166 -4.75 -23.25 9.11
C TYR A 166 -6.20 -23.63 9.44
N PRO A 167 -6.65 -23.72 10.71
CA PRO A 167 -8.04 -24.06 11.01
C PRO A 167 -9.05 -23.10 10.37
N LEU A 168 -8.75 -21.81 10.32
CA LEU A 168 -9.60 -20.81 9.65
C LEU A 168 -9.42 -20.87 8.13
N ALA A 169 -8.19 -21.04 7.63
CA ALA A 169 -7.91 -21.16 6.19
C ALA A 169 -8.68 -22.31 5.53
N VAL A 170 -8.75 -23.48 6.18
CA VAL A 170 -9.51 -24.64 5.68
C VAL A 170 -11.02 -24.34 5.60
N ARG A 171 -11.56 -23.64 6.60
CA ARG A 171 -12.98 -23.22 6.59
C ARG A 171 -13.27 -22.21 5.48
N ILE A 172 -12.35 -21.27 5.23
CA ILE A 172 -12.41 -20.31 4.14
C ILE A 172 -12.32 -21.03 2.79
N ALA A 173 -11.31 -21.89 2.60
CA ALA A 173 -11.10 -22.63 1.37
C ALA A 173 -12.33 -23.43 0.95
N ARG A 174 -13.06 -24.03 1.90
CA ARG A 174 -14.33 -24.73 1.64
C ARG A 174 -15.41 -23.82 1.03
N LYS A 175 -15.32 -22.50 1.25
CA LYS A 175 -16.31 -21.52 0.75
C LYS A 175 -15.94 -20.90 -0.60
N ILE A 176 -14.71 -21.09 -1.08
CA ILE A 176 -14.21 -20.47 -2.31
C ILE A 176 -14.07 -21.54 -3.40
N PRO A 177 -14.98 -21.60 -4.38
CA PRO A 177 -14.85 -22.52 -5.52
C PRO A 177 -13.67 -22.13 -6.41
N TYR A 178 -13.02 -23.10 -7.03
CA TYR A 178 -11.95 -22.84 -8.00
C TYR A 178 -12.41 -21.94 -9.17
N SER A 179 -13.66 -22.04 -9.60
CA SER A 179 -14.23 -21.17 -10.62
C SER A 179 -14.18 -19.68 -10.23
N THR A 180 -14.43 -19.36 -8.96
CA THR A 180 -14.30 -18.00 -8.43
C THR A 180 -12.84 -17.54 -8.48
N VAL A 181 -11.89 -18.39 -8.02
CA VAL A 181 -10.46 -18.10 -8.05
C VAL A 181 -10.01 -17.83 -9.49
N LYS A 182 -10.40 -18.69 -10.43
CA LYS A 182 -10.07 -18.53 -11.85
C LYS A 182 -10.65 -17.22 -12.42
N ALA A 183 -11.91 -16.91 -12.13
CA ALA A 183 -12.56 -15.70 -12.64
C ALA A 183 -11.96 -14.40 -12.07
N VAL A 184 -11.58 -14.41 -10.78
CA VAL A 184 -11.05 -13.21 -10.11
C VAL A 184 -9.59 -12.96 -10.45
N PHE A 185 -8.77 -14.00 -10.54
CA PHE A 185 -7.31 -13.88 -10.68
C PHE A 185 -6.77 -14.25 -12.05
N GLY A 186 -7.62 -14.75 -12.95
CA GLY A 186 -7.21 -15.17 -14.29
C GLY A 186 -6.29 -16.40 -14.29
N PHE A 187 -6.39 -17.27 -13.26
CA PHE A 187 -5.51 -18.42 -13.15
C PHE A 187 -5.76 -19.44 -14.26
N GLU A 188 -4.69 -19.83 -14.94
CA GLU A 188 -4.71 -20.87 -15.95
C GLU A 188 -4.64 -22.27 -15.30
N PRO A 189 -5.02 -23.35 -16.03
CA PRO A 189 -4.98 -24.72 -15.51
C PRO A 189 -3.58 -25.18 -15.06
N SER A 190 -2.52 -24.57 -15.57
CA SER A 190 -1.12 -24.82 -15.20
C SER A 190 -0.67 -24.13 -13.91
N MET A 191 -1.52 -23.28 -13.31
CA MET A 191 -1.19 -22.60 -12.06
C MET A 191 -0.93 -23.61 -10.94
N ASN A 192 0.15 -23.41 -10.18
CA ASN A 192 0.45 -24.30 -9.07
C ASN A 192 -0.59 -24.19 -7.95
N ILE A 193 -0.80 -25.31 -7.25
CA ILE A 193 -1.84 -25.42 -6.23
C ILE A 193 -1.58 -24.53 -5.01
N GLY A 194 -0.31 -24.15 -4.76
CA GLY A 194 0.06 -23.22 -3.67
C GLY A 194 -0.58 -21.86 -3.87
N LEU A 195 -0.45 -21.26 -5.07
CA LEU A 195 -1.08 -19.98 -5.40
C LEU A 195 -2.62 -20.08 -5.39
N VAL A 196 -3.18 -21.21 -5.78
CA VAL A 196 -4.64 -21.42 -5.69
C VAL A 196 -5.10 -21.42 -4.23
N PHE A 197 -4.39 -22.13 -3.34
CA PHE A 197 -4.71 -22.18 -1.92
C PHE A 197 -4.43 -20.85 -1.20
N TYR A 198 -3.43 -20.09 -1.67
CA TYR A 198 -3.09 -18.78 -1.15
C TYR A 198 -4.29 -17.82 -1.13
N THR A 199 -5.23 -17.93 -2.06
CA THR A 199 -6.44 -17.09 -2.06
C THR A 199 -7.28 -17.26 -0.78
N ALA A 200 -7.24 -18.44 -0.16
CA ALA A 200 -7.86 -18.67 1.13
C ALA A 200 -6.98 -18.15 2.29
N LEU A 201 -5.66 -18.32 2.22
CA LEU A 201 -4.72 -17.80 3.22
C LEU A 201 -4.76 -16.28 3.30
N GLN A 202 -4.79 -15.58 2.15
CA GLN A 202 -4.89 -14.12 2.08
C GLN A 202 -6.18 -13.57 2.73
N THR A 203 -7.21 -14.40 2.83
CA THR A 203 -8.48 -14.00 3.47
C THR A 203 -8.45 -14.14 5.00
N VAL A 204 -7.60 -14.99 5.55
CA VAL A 204 -7.53 -15.29 6.98
C VAL A 204 -7.35 -14.03 7.83
N PRO A 205 -6.41 -13.12 7.56
CA PRO A 205 -6.14 -11.99 8.44
C PRO A 205 -7.34 -11.05 8.62
N ALA A 206 -8.18 -10.90 7.60
CA ALA A 206 -9.36 -10.05 7.66
C ALA A 206 -10.41 -10.56 8.69
N PHE A 207 -10.37 -11.85 9.03
CA PHE A 207 -11.32 -12.50 9.94
C PHE A 207 -10.66 -13.03 11.21
N TRP A 208 -9.34 -13.11 11.26
CA TRP A 208 -8.62 -13.80 12.32
C TRP A 208 -8.91 -13.28 13.72
N PRO A 209 -8.89 -11.97 14.00
CA PRO A 209 -9.31 -11.45 15.30
C PRO A 209 -10.75 -11.81 15.66
N SER A 210 -11.69 -11.66 14.73
CA SER A 210 -13.10 -12.03 14.96
C SER A 210 -13.26 -13.50 15.29
N TRP A 211 -12.52 -14.37 14.58
CA TRP A 211 -12.55 -15.81 14.81
C TRP A 211 -11.91 -16.20 16.15
N ALA A 212 -10.78 -15.60 16.49
CA ALA A 212 -10.06 -15.89 17.73
C ALA A 212 -10.85 -15.47 18.99
N GLU A 213 -11.58 -14.36 18.91
CA GLU A 213 -12.36 -13.84 20.03
C GLU A 213 -13.83 -14.29 20.05
N GLY A 214 -14.29 -14.97 18.99
CA GLY A 214 -15.69 -15.40 18.91
C GLY A 214 -16.70 -14.27 18.85
N ARG A 215 -16.26 -13.05 18.46
CA ARG A 215 -17.12 -11.86 18.33
C ARG A 215 -16.84 -11.11 17.03
N SER A 216 -17.81 -10.32 16.58
CA SER A 216 -17.68 -9.53 15.36
C SER A 216 -16.78 -8.32 15.58
N ILE A 217 -15.59 -8.29 14.93
CA ILE A 217 -14.64 -7.17 14.94
C ILE A 217 -14.38 -6.77 13.49
N PRO A 218 -14.86 -5.59 13.06
CA PRO A 218 -14.60 -5.09 11.70
C PRO A 218 -13.12 -4.86 11.43
N CYS A 219 -12.73 -5.04 10.15
CA CYS A 219 -11.39 -4.83 9.64
C CYS A 219 -11.38 -3.66 8.67
N LEU A 220 -10.38 -2.76 8.76
CA LEU A 220 -10.06 -1.77 7.73
C LEU A 220 -8.74 -2.14 7.04
N ILE A 221 -8.77 -2.20 5.71
CA ILE A 221 -7.62 -2.58 4.88
C ILE A 221 -7.27 -1.42 3.93
N PRO A 222 -6.33 -0.53 4.28
CA PRO A 222 -5.71 0.37 3.32
C PRO A 222 -4.82 -0.43 2.36
N CYS A 223 -5.05 -0.28 1.05
CA CYS A 223 -4.31 -1.04 0.03
C CYS A 223 -4.27 -0.29 -1.31
N GLY A 224 -3.39 -0.71 -2.22
CA GLY A 224 -3.48 -0.34 -3.61
C GLY A 224 -4.77 -0.90 -4.24
N ILE A 225 -5.34 -0.19 -5.20
CA ILE A 225 -6.57 -0.62 -5.87
C ILE A 225 -6.42 -1.99 -6.57
N ASP A 226 -5.21 -2.32 -7.00
CA ASP A 226 -4.85 -3.61 -7.59
C ASP A 226 -5.10 -4.79 -6.66
N GLN A 227 -5.15 -4.57 -5.33
CA GLN A 227 -5.41 -5.59 -4.32
C GLN A 227 -6.91 -5.83 -4.05
N ASP A 228 -7.81 -4.98 -4.58
CA ASP A 228 -9.26 -5.12 -4.38
C ASP A 228 -9.81 -6.52 -4.74
N PRO A 229 -9.35 -7.20 -5.81
CA PRO A 229 -9.84 -8.53 -6.16
C PRO A 229 -9.67 -9.57 -5.04
N HIS A 230 -8.54 -9.56 -4.32
CA HIS A 230 -8.32 -10.45 -3.17
C HIS A 230 -9.37 -10.23 -2.07
N PHE A 231 -9.59 -8.96 -1.73
CA PHE A 231 -10.52 -8.61 -0.65
C PHE A 231 -11.99 -8.69 -1.05
N ARG A 232 -12.30 -8.64 -2.35
CA ARG A 232 -13.66 -8.97 -2.83
C ARG A 232 -14.02 -10.41 -2.51
N VAL A 233 -13.11 -11.36 -2.75
CA VAL A 233 -13.31 -12.76 -2.37
C VAL A 233 -13.58 -12.89 -0.87
N SER A 234 -12.80 -12.20 -0.03
CA SER A 234 -13.04 -12.15 1.42
C SER A 234 -14.44 -11.62 1.76
N ARG A 235 -14.86 -10.53 1.12
CA ARG A 235 -16.15 -9.89 1.34
C ARG A 235 -17.33 -10.76 0.92
N ASP A 236 -17.19 -11.50 -0.19
CA ASP A 236 -18.25 -12.36 -0.73
C ASP A 236 -18.58 -13.52 0.20
N ILE A 237 -17.60 -14.05 0.93
CA ILE A 237 -17.79 -15.18 1.86
C ILE A 237 -18.07 -14.73 3.30
N ALA A 238 -17.84 -13.47 3.67
CA ALA A 238 -17.86 -12.96 5.04
C ALA A 238 -19.17 -13.30 5.78
N GLU A 239 -20.31 -12.94 5.20
CA GLU A 239 -21.64 -13.18 5.81
C GLU A 239 -21.92 -14.69 5.99
N GLY A 240 -21.58 -15.49 4.97
CA GLY A 240 -21.73 -16.95 5.03
C GLY A 240 -20.81 -17.65 6.04
N MET A 241 -19.85 -16.92 6.61
CA MET A 241 -18.98 -17.36 7.68
C MET A 241 -19.29 -16.72 9.04
N GLY A 242 -20.24 -15.78 9.10
CA GLY A 242 -20.61 -15.05 10.32
C GLY A 242 -19.63 -13.95 10.70
N PHE A 243 -18.85 -13.43 9.72
CA PHE A 243 -17.90 -12.34 9.94
C PHE A 243 -18.35 -11.05 9.27
N PRO A 244 -17.93 -9.87 9.78
CA PRO A 244 -18.17 -8.60 9.12
C PRO A 244 -17.37 -8.52 7.81
N LYS A 245 -17.94 -7.91 6.77
CA LYS A 245 -17.21 -7.61 5.54
C LYS A 245 -16.07 -6.63 5.85
N PRO A 246 -14.81 -6.91 5.43
CA PRO A 246 -13.73 -5.94 5.60
C PRO A 246 -14.02 -4.65 4.83
N ALA A 247 -13.80 -3.50 5.47
CA ALA A 247 -13.79 -2.21 4.82
C ALA A 247 -12.46 -2.00 4.10
N LEU A 248 -12.49 -1.39 2.92
CA LEU A 248 -11.30 -1.13 2.12
C LEU A 248 -11.12 0.37 1.87
N LEU A 249 -9.88 0.81 1.79
CA LEU A 249 -9.53 2.17 1.40
C LEU A 249 -8.40 2.11 0.37
N HIS A 250 -8.73 2.48 -0.88
CA HIS A 250 -7.84 2.25 -2.03
C HIS A 250 -7.01 3.47 -2.38
N SER A 251 -5.71 3.26 -2.53
CA SER A 251 -4.78 4.26 -3.07
C SER A 251 -4.61 4.13 -4.57
N GLN A 252 -4.29 5.28 -5.19
CA GLN A 252 -3.71 5.32 -6.52
C GLN A 252 -2.32 4.68 -6.50
N MET A 253 -1.91 4.15 -7.64
CA MET A 253 -0.54 3.66 -7.84
C MET A 253 0.42 4.84 -7.94
N VAL A 254 1.60 4.71 -7.34
CA VAL A 254 2.64 5.75 -7.43
C VAL A 254 3.41 5.58 -8.74
N PRO A 255 3.48 6.61 -9.60
CA PRO A 255 4.26 6.52 -10.82
C PRO A 255 5.73 6.23 -10.55
N GLY A 256 6.35 5.44 -11.44
CA GLY A 256 7.78 5.22 -11.44
C GLY A 256 8.57 6.46 -11.84
N LEU A 257 9.85 6.46 -11.55
CA LEU A 257 10.73 7.61 -11.83
C LEU A 257 10.91 7.88 -13.32
N LEU A 258 10.80 6.86 -14.16
CA LEU A 258 10.98 6.98 -15.62
C LEU A 258 9.71 7.45 -16.35
N GLY A 259 8.57 7.60 -15.65
CA GLY A 259 7.34 8.23 -16.17
C GLY A 259 6.40 7.32 -16.97
N ASP A 260 6.79 6.08 -17.24
CA ASP A 260 6.06 5.17 -18.15
C ASP A 260 5.32 4.03 -17.46
N SER A 261 5.54 3.84 -16.18
CA SER A 261 4.97 2.75 -15.39
C SER A 261 4.90 3.08 -13.91
N VAL A 262 4.36 2.16 -13.11
CA VAL A 262 4.38 2.27 -11.64
C VAL A 262 5.73 1.81 -11.08
N MET A 263 6.05 2.21 -9.85
CA MET A 263 7.20 1.65 -9.13
C MET A 263 6.99 0.15 -8.91
N SER A 264 8.02 -0.64 -9.15
CA SER A 264 7.99 -2.11 -8.97
C SER A 264 9.30 -2.61 -8.35
N THR A 265 9.20 -3.67 -7.56
CA THR A 265 10.36 -4.38 -6.99
C THR A 265 10.95 -5.38 -8.00
N THR A 266 10.13 -5.86 -8.95
CA THR A 266 10.49 -6.88 -9.93
C THR A 266 10.63 -6.29 -11.32
N GLY A 267 11.58 -6.81 -12.13
CA GLY A 267 11.83 -6.40 -13.51
C GLY A 267 13.18 -5.69 -13.70
N ASP A 268 13.57 -5.51 -14.96
CA ASP A 268 14.89 -5.01 -15.38
C ASP A 268 15.11 -3.49 -15.14
N ARG A 269 14.19 -2.82 -14.45
CA ARG A 269 14.19 -1.36 -14.28
C ARG A 269 14.39 -0.92 -12.83
N ALA A 270 15.51 -1.33 -12.22
CA ALA A 270 15.87 -0.91 -10.86
C ALA A 270 15.89 0.64 -10.69
N ASP A 271 16.13 1.38 -11.77
CA ASP A 271 16.13 2.84 -11.76
C ASP A 271 14.74 3.47 -11.75
N ASN A 272 13.69 2.69 -11.93
CA ASN A 272 12.30 3.18 -11.90
C ASN A 272 11.72 3.34 -10.48
N ALA A 273 12.42 2.88 -9.45
CA ALA A 273 11.96 2.95 -8.06
C ALA A 273 13.06 3.46 -7.12
N LEU A 274 12.66 4.15 -6.05
CA LEU A 274 13.52 4.53 -4.94
C LEU A 274 13.41 3.47 -3.85
N PHE A 275 14.42 2.62 -3.70
CA PHE A 275 14.48 1.61 -2.66
C PHE A 275 15.03 2.18 -1.35
N LEU A 276 14.52 1.71 -0.21
CA LEU A 276 14.93 2.21 1.10
C LEU A 276 16.38 1.89 1.47
N ASN A 277 16.96 0.91 0.78
CA ASN A 277 18.37 0.54 0.90
C ASN A 277 19.27 1.11 -0.20
N ASP A 278 18.73 1.97 -1.08
CA ASP A 278 19.57 2.67 -2.07
C ASP A 278 20.61 3.55 -1.36
N PRO A 279 21.90 3.47 -1.72
CA PRO A 279 22.89 4.40 -1.21
C PRO A 279 22.63 5.82 -1.74
N PRO A 280 23.10 6.86 -1.01
CA PRO A 280 22.79 8.26 -1.32
C PRO A 280 23.09 8.66 -2.77
N GLU A 281 24.22 8.23 -3.32
CA GLU A 281 24.61 8.49 -4.70
C GLU A 281 23.68 7.84 -5.73
N THR A 282 23.12 6.67 -5.42
CA THR A 282 22.10 6.02 -6.25
C THR A 282 20.79 6.78 -6.23
N VAL A 283 20.36 7.23 -5.06
CA VAL A 283 19.17 8.09 -4.90
C VAL A 283 19.34 9.37 -5.73
N ASP A 284 20.48 10.03 -5.61
CA ASP A 284 20.80 11.26 -6.36
C ASP A 284 20.72 11.01 -7.87
N ARG A 285 21.37 9.98 -8.35
CA ARG A 285 21.38 9.60 -9.78
C ARG A 285 19.96 9.33 -10.28
N LYS A 286 19.19 8.51 -9.56
CA LYS A 286 17.80 8.16 -9.92
C LYS A 286 16.90 9.39 -10.00
N VAL A 287 16.93 10.27 -9.01
CA VAL A 287 16.08 11.48 -8.98
C VAL A 287 16.53 12.50 -10.03
N ARG A 288 17.85 12.69 -10.22
CA ARG A 288 18.37 13.58 -11.27
C ARG A 288 17.94 13.13 -12.66
N ASN A 289 17.87 11.83 -12.91
CA ASN A 289 17.43 11.24 -14.18
C ASN A 289 15.93 11.05 -14.30
N ALA A 290 15.15 11.28 -13.20
CA ALA A 290 13.71 11.08 -13.21
C ALA A 290 13.01 11.93 -14.28
N PHE A 291 11.97 11.35 -14.88
CA PHE A 291 11.14 12.03 -15.88
C PHE A 291 10.43 13.24 -15.28
N THR A 292 10.37 14.32 -16.06
CA THR A 292 9.69 15.55 -15.65
C THR A 292 8.80 16.08 -16.76
N GLY A 293 7.77 16.83 -16.39
CA GLY A 293 6.92 17.56 -17.34
C GLY A 293 7.50 18.91 -17.77
N GLY A 294 8.84 19.08 -17.73
CA GLY A 294 9.53 20.30 -18.16
C GLY A 294 9.44 20.58 -19.66
N ARG A 295 10.01 21.72 -20.06
CA ARG A 295 10.10 22.14 -21.47
C ARG A 295 11.51 21.88 -22.02
N ALA A 296 11.66 22.02 -23.34
CA ALA A 296 12.91 21.77 -24.02
C ALA A 296 14.03 22.75 -23.59
N THR A 297 13.67 24.01 -23.29
CA THR A 297 14.61 25.05 -22.84
C THR A 297 14.17 25.69 -21.52
N VAL A 298 15.13 26.26 -20.80
CA VAL A 298 14.89 27.02 -19.56
C VAL A 298 14.02 28.25 -19.84
N GLU A 299 14.24 28.94 -20.94
CA GLU A 299 13.49 30.14 -21.33
C GLU A 299 12.03 29.78 -21.60
N GLU A 300 11.80 28.70 -22.34
CA GLU A 300 10.46 28.19 -22.63
C GLU A 300 9.75 27.78 -21.33
N GLN A 301 10.42 27.08 -20.43
CA GLN A 301 9.86 26.70 -19.14
C GLN A 301 9.56 27.92 -18.25
N ARG A 302 10.43 28.91 -18.22
CA ARG A 302 10.17 30.16 -17.52
C ARG A 302 8.94 30.89 -18.02
N ARG A 303 8.71 30.87 -19.34
CA ARG A 303 7.58 31.56 -19.98
C ARG A 303 6.27 30.81 -19.90
N LEU A 304 6.28 29.47 -20.09
CA LEU A 304 5.08 28.64 -20.27
C LEU A 304 4.78 27.74 -19.07
N GLY A 305 5.71 27.66 -18.11
CA GLY A 305 5.64 26.67 -17.03
C GLY A 305 5.84 25.25 -17.50
N ALA A 306 5.78 24.31 -16.56
CA ALA A 306 5.86 22.88 -16.80
C ALA A 306 4.50 22.20 -16.52
N ASN A 307 4.38 20.92 -16.93
CA ASN A 307 3.19 20.09 -16.66
C ASN A 307 3.48 19.14 -15.47
N PRO A 308 2.99 19.45 -14.25
CA PRO A 308 3.20 18.60 -13.09
C PRO A 308 2.47 17.26 -13.19
N GLU A 309 1.33 17.16 -13.89
CA GLU A 309 0.46 15.98 -13.92
C GLU A 309 1.13 14.75 -14.54
N ILE A 310 2.15 14.94 -15.39
CA ILE A 310 2.92 13.86 -15.99
C ILE A 310 4.29 13.65 -15.31
N CYS A 311 4.64 14.49 -14.32
CA CYS A 311 5.97 14.58 -13.74
C CYS A 311 6.16 13.59 -12.58
N SER A 312 7.12 12.66 -12.70
CA SER A 312 7.46 11.71 -11.63
C SER A 312 7.98 12.40 -10.36
N VAL A 313 8.72 13.50 -10.51
CA VAL A 313 9.22 14.28 -9.36
C VAL A 313 8.08 14.98 -8.62
N TRP A 314 7.11 15.51 -9.33
CA TRP A 314 5.91 16.08 -8.71
C TRP A 314 5.08 15.00 -7.99
N ALA A 315 5.02 13.77 -8.54
CA ALA A 315 4.37 12.66 -7.88
C ALA A 315 5.04 12.30 -6.54
N LEU A 316 6.38 12.37 -6.44
CA LEU A 316 7.10 12.20 -5.17
C LEU A 316 6.69 13.28 -4.14
N TRP A 317 6.60 14.55 -4.56
CA TRP A 317 6.09 15.62 -3.71
C TRP A 317 4.67 15.38 -3.25
N ARG A 318 3.79 15.02 -4.19
CA ARG A 318 2.37 14.77 -3.93
C ARG A 318 2.15 13.65 -2.91
N THR A 319 2.89 12.55 -3.07
CA THR A 319 2.63 11.33 -2.30
C THR A 319 3.31 11.30 -0.94
N GLN A 320 4.55 11.83 -0.82
CA GLN A 320 5.37 11.54 0.36
C GLN A 320 6.20 12.71 0.88
N PHE A 321 6.84 13.51 0.01
CA PHE A 321 7.91 14.42 0.45
C PHE A 321 7.49 15.86 0.70
N ALA A 322 6.27 16.26 0.37
CA ALA A 322 5.70 17.52 0.83
C ALA A 322 5.01 17.32 2.19
N GLU A 323 5.61 17.83 3.26
CA GLU A 323 5.13 17.64 4.63
C GLU A 323 3.76 18.30 4.88
N THR A 324 3.46 19.39 4.17
CA THR A 324 2.21 20.14 4.28
C THR A 324 1.57 20.38 2.92
N ASN A 325 0.26 20.62 2.92
CA ASN A 325 -0.45 20.99 1.69
C ASN A 325 0.01 22.37 1.17
N ALA A 326 0.37 23.28 2.05
CA ALA A 326 0.92 24.58 1.66
C ALA A 326 2.22 24.41 0.86
N LYS A 327 3.16 23.54 1.33
CA LYS A 327 4.40 23.27 0.58
C LYS A 327 4.11 22.59 -0.76
N PHE A 328 3.16 21.68 -0.80
CA PHE A 328 2.75 21.01 -2.04
C PHE A 328 2.16 22.02 -3.05
N SER A 329 1.30 22.95 -2.59
CA SER A 329 0.75 24.02 -3.43
C SER A 329 1.84 24.95 -3.96
N GLU A 330 2.79 25.37 -3.12
CA GLU A 330 3.95 26.18 -3.50
C GLU A 330 4.74 25.55 -4.65
N ILE A 331 5.08 24.25 -4.51
CA ILE A 331 5.81 23.49 -5.55
C ILE A 331 4.98 23.42 -6.83
N THR A 332 3.68 23.11 -6.72
CA THR A 332 2.79 22.96 -7.88
C THR A 332 2.62 24.27 -8.64
N GLU A 333 2.37 25.37 -7.93
CA GLU A 333 2.22 26.70 -8.51
C GLU A 333 3.55 27.22 -9.10
N GLY A 334 4.66 26.99 -8.39
CA GLY A 334 5.99 27.32 -8.89
C GLY A 334 6.34 26.59 -10.18
N CYS A 335 5.98 25.30 -10.27
CA CYS A 335 6.13 24.46 -11.45
C CYS A 335 5.30 24.98 -12.63
N ARG A 336 3.98 25.17 -12.42
CA ARG A 336 3.05 25.65 -13.47
C ARG A 336 3.34 27.04 -13.98
N SER A 337 3.85 27.91 -13.13
CA SER A 337 4.19 29.29 -13.50
C SER A 337 5.60 29.47 -14.09
N GLY A 338 6.43 28.41 -14.12
CA GLY A 338 7.82 28.50 -14.55
C GLY A 338 8.76 29.18 -13.55
N ARG A 339 8.29 29.57 -12.36
CA ARG A 339 9.12 30.11 -11.29
C ARG A 339 10.09 29.09 -10.71
N LEU A 340 9.66 27.81 -10.63
CA LEU A 340 10.47 26.70 -10.17
C LEU A 340 10.90 25.84 -11.36
N LEU A 341 12.20 25.77 -11.62
CA LEU A 341 12.76 24.92 -12.67
C LEU A 341 12.87 23.47 -12.20
N CYS A 342 12.85 22.52 -13.15
CA CYS A 342 12.93 21.09 -12.85
C CYS A 342 14.21 20.71 -12.08
N GLY A 343 15.36 21.31 -12.38
CA GLY A 343 16.62 21.10 -11.66
C GLY A 343 16.54 21.55 -10.19
N GLU A 344 15.97 22.74 -9.95
CA GLU A 344 15.75 23.28 -8.61
C GLU A 344 14.75 22.40 -7.81
N CYS A 345 13.66 21.98 -8.47
CA CYS A 345 12.66 21.10 -7.88
C CYS A 345 13.27 19.75 -7.48
N LYS A 346 14.11 19.14 -8.34
CA LYS A 346 14.83 17.91 -8.05
C LYS A 346 15.79 18.06 -6.86
N SER A 347 16.51 19.16 -6.78
CA SER A 347 17.41 19.44 -5.65
C SER A 347 16.63 19.55 -4.33
N GLN A 348 15.50 20.26 -4.33
CA GLN A 348 14.65 20.40 -3.13
C GLN A 348 14.05 19.03 -2.68
N VAL A 349 13.57 18.20 -3.60
CA VAL A 349 13.03 16.89 -3.23
C VAL A 349 14.12 15.95 -2.72
N LEU A 350 15.34 16.02 -3.29
CA LEU A 350 16.49 15.24 -2.81
C LEU A 350 16.83 15.52 -1.36
N GLU A 351 16.82 16.79 -0.93
CA GLU A 351 17.02 17.16 0.48
C GLU A 351 16.00 16.48 1.40
N ARG A 352 14.72 16.40 0.98
CA ARG A 352 13.65 15.74 1.72
C ARG A 352 13.82 14.22 1.76
N ILE A 353 14.17 13.63 0.62
CA ILE A 353 14.43 12.20 0.51
C ILE A 353 15.60 11.81 1.42
N HIS A 354 16.73 12.51 1.36
CA HIS A 354 17.88 12.21 2.22
C HIS A 354 17.58 12.39 3.70
N ARG A 355 16.80 13.41 4.07
CA ARG A 355 16.33 13.56 5.45
C ARG A 355 15.51 12.38 5.89
N PHE A 356 14.54 11.97 5.08
CA PHE A 356 13.70 10.81 5.34
C PHE A 356 14.54 9.53 5.47
N TYR A 357 15.47 9.28 4.55
CA TYR A 357 16.31 8.06 4.59
C TYR A 357 17.17 7.99 5.84
N ARG A 358 17.78 9.11 6.26
CA ARG A 358 18.54 9.17 7.53
C ARG A 358 17.67 8.89 8.75
N SER A 359 16.49 9.51 8.84
CA SER A 359 15.58 9.28 9.96
C SER A 359 15.02 7.86 9.97
N HIS A 360 14.71 7.31 8.79
CA HIS A 360 14.24 5.93 8.64
C HIS A 360 15.30 4.91 9.04
N ALA A 361 16.55 5.11 8.59
CA ALA A 361 17.65 4.22 8.97
C ALA A 361 17.89 4.18 10.51
N ALA A 362 17.80 5.34 11.18
CA ALA A 362 17.89 5.40 12.62
C ALA A 362 16.71 4.68 13.32
N ALA A 363 15.49 4.90 12.84
CA ALA A 363 14.29 4.23 13.36
C ALA A 363 14.32 2.71 13.07
N ARG A 364 14.88 2.30 11.95
CA ARG A 364 15.04 0.89 11.56
C ARG A 364 15.95 0.13 12.53
N ALA A 365 17.04 0.75 13.00
CA ALA A 365 17.89 0.14 14.02
C ALA A 365 17.13 -0.18 15.31
N GLN A 366 16.26 0.74 15.75
CA GLN A 366 15.39 0.51 16.91
C GLN A 366 14.32 -0.55 16.64
N ALA A 367 13.69 -0.52 15.44
CA ALA A 367 12.67 -1.49 15.08
C ALA A 367 13.21 -2.92 15.02
N ALA A 368 14.46 -3.12 14.60
CA ALA A 368 15.10 -4.43 14.54
C ALA A 368 15.16 -5.14 15.90
N GLU A 369 15.25 -4.38 17.00
CA GLU A 369 15.34 -4.95 18.37
C GLU A 369 14.04 -5.67 18.77
N TRP A 370 12.90 -5.30 18.22
CA TRP A 370 11.60 -5.86 18.61
C TRP A 370 10.81 -6.49 17.46
N ALA A 371 11.29 -6.41 16.23
CA ALA A 371 10.59 -6.91 15.06
C ALA A 371 10.20 -8.39 15.20
N GLU A 372 11.14 -9.25 15.59
CA GLU A 372 10.88 -10.68 15.78
C GLU A 372 9.91 -10.97 16.93
N SER A 373 9.91 -10.15 17.99
CA SER A 373 9.02 -10.33 19.13
C SER A 373 7.54 -10.08 18.82
N THR A 374 7.23 -9.41 17.70
CA THR A 374 5.86 -9.17 17.26
C THR A 374 5.28 -10.30 16.44
N ILE A 375 6.11 -11.26 16.01
CA ILE A 375 5.69 -12.33 15.11
C ILE A 375 4.82 -13.33 15.88
N LEU A 376 3.56 -13.41 15.46
CA LEU A 376 2.60 -14.35 16.03
C LEU A 376 2.88 -15.76 15.52
N THR A 377 3.00 -16.70 16.46
CA THR A 377 3.03 -18.15 16.19
C THR A 377 1.78 -18.86 16.68
N SER A 378 0.88 -18.13 17.33
CA SER A 378 -0.44 -18.57 17.82
C SER A 378 -1.51 -17.57 17.41
N ALA A 379 -2.78 -17.92 17.59
CA ALA A 379 -3.89 -17.00 17.35
C ALA A 379 -3.72 -15.71 18.17
N PRO A 380 -4.11 -14.53 17.60
CA PRO A 380 -3.99 -13.26 18.31
C PRO A 380 -4.76 -13.31 19.64
N ARG A 381 -4.20 -12.60 20.64
CA ARG A 381 -4.89 -12.43 21.92
C ARG A 381 -6.08 -11.47 21.74
N PRO A 382 -7.09 -11.56 22.62
CA PRO A 382 -8.23 -10.63 22.61
C PRO A 382 -7.78 -9.16 22.62
N LEU A 383 -8.53 -8.34 21.84
CA LEU A 383 -8.32 -6.90 21.69
C LEU A 383 -8.99 -6.11 22.81
#